data_268e476b8a9e0aa949b374cd9c2b1448
#
_entry.id   268e476b8a9e0aa949b374cd9c2b1448
#
_cell.length_a   1.000
_cell.length_b   1.000
_cell.length_c   1.000
_cell.angle_alpha   90.00
_cell.angle_beta   90.00
_cell.angle_gamma   90.00
#
_symmetry.space_group_name_H-M   'P 1'
#
loop_
_entity.id
_entity.type
_entity.pdbx_description
1 polymer ?
#
loop_
_entity_poly.entity_id
_entity_poly.type
_entity_poly.pdbx_seq_one_letter_code
_entity_poly.pdbx_strand_id
1 'polypeptide(L)'
;MDKSIREFGKRMDTAEDKLVLVDYAEGFKSILDLGAGTGKISRDIAEKCGAHVDAVDLEFKDNCQNSELITYYSQDINTFLSTTKNKYDCIVLSAILHELSDEYIHQMFSNIQDIMLPNCRIIIREPFVDDILGPVLPKDLSRFIELVKNNLPAGKAIEFAQTPKLNSGKPLNINDFVGIDWINFCFTISYGEASWEREKKELRYARSLNWCKEFFNFSKRPFTGFQILPILDKTYKKHFINANLPAEAFDLIQYTGMLVIIDYSEIEK
;
A
#
# COMPACT_ATOMS: atom_id res chain seq x y z
N MET A 1 -1.44 -15.28 -15.16
CA MET A 1 -1.05 -14.94 -13.74
C MET A 1 -1.13 -16.22 -12.92
N ASP A 2 -0.15 -16.45 -12.05
CA ASP A 2 -0.11 -17.62 -11.16
C ASP A 2 -1.29 -17.57 -10.17
N LYS A 3 -1.96 -18.73 -9.95
CA LYS A 3 -3.11 -18.85 -9.03
C LYS A 3 -2.75 -18.40 -7.60
N SER A 4 -1.51 -18.63 -7.15
CA SER A 4 -1.02 -18.24 -5.85
C SER A 4 -0.94 -16.71 -5.68
N ILE A 5 -0.57 -15.98 -6.73
CA ILE A 5 -0.52 -14.50 -6.73
C ILE A 5 -1.93 -13.92 -6.69
N ARG A 6 -2.89 -14.53 -7.39
CA ARG A 6 -4.31 -14.12 -7.30
C ARG A 6 -4.87 -14.30 -5.88
N GLU A 7 -4.60 -15.43 -5.25
CA GLU A 7 -5.06 -15.70 -3.89
C GLU A 7 -4.40 -14.77 -2.86
N PHE A 8 -3.14 -14.41 -3.08
CA PHE A 8 -2.45 -13.40 -2.27
C PHE A 8 -3.11 -12.03 -2.42
N GLY A 9 -3.35 -11.55 -3.64
CA GLY A 9 -4.03 -10.28 -3.89
C GLY A 9 -5.39 -10.21 -3.21
N LYS A 10 -6.21 -11.27 -3.33
CA LYS A 10 -7.52 -11.34 -2.65
C LYS A 10 -7.42 -11.23 -1.12
N ARG A 11 -6.42 -11.87 -0.50
CA ARG A 11 -6.18 -11.75 0.93
C ARG A 11 -5.79 -10.34 1.35
N MET A 12 -4.96 -9.68 0.55
CA MET A 12 -4.56 -8.30 0.79
C MET A 12 -5.72 -7.31 0.68
N ASP A 13 -6.64 -7.54 -0.26
CA ASP A 13 -7.79 -6.67 -0.46
C ASP A 13 -8.88 -6.82 0.62
N THR A 14 -8.84 -7.91 1.39
CA THR A 14 -9.74 -8.10 2.55
C THR A 14 -9.14 -7.63 3.87
N ALA A 15 -7.94 -7.07 3.85
CA ALA A 15 -7.30 -6.55 5.06
C ALA A 15 -8.11 -5.40 5.67
N GLU A 16 -8.36 -5.46 6.99
CA GLU A 16 -9.17 -4.45 7.70
C GLU A 16 -8.59 -3.05 7.58
N ASP A 17 -7.27 -2.92 7.51
CA ASP A 17 -6.61 -1.63 7.39
C ASP A 17 -6.87 -0.92 6.05
N LYS A 18 -7.28 -1.66 5.02
CA LYS A 18 -7.71 -1.09 3.75
C LYS A 18 -9.14 -0.52 3.80
N LEU A 19 -10.01 -1.10 4.62
CA LEU A 19 -11.40 -0.65 4.74
C LEU A 19 -11.51 0.76 5.33
N VAL A 20 -10.53 1.18 6.08
CA VAL A 20 -10.45 2.56 6.62
C VAL A 20 -10.46 3.62 5.51
N LEU A 21 -9.97 3.29 4.30
CA LEU A 21 -10.03 4.18 3.14
C LEU A 21 -11.46 4.60 2.80
N VAL A 22 -12.42 3.68 2.98
CA VAL A 22 -13.83 3.91 2.66
C VAL A 22 -14.41 5.00 3.55
N ASP A 23 -14.03 5.02 4.83
CA ASP A 23 -14.49 6.04 5.78
C ASP A 23 -14.00 7.45 5.38
N TYR A 24 -12.76 7.54 4.92
CA TYR A 24 -12.17 8.82 4.48
C TYR A 24 -12.64 9.26 3.09
N ALA A 25 -13.23 8.36 2.30
CA ALA A 25 -13.86 8.67 1.01
C ALA A 25 -15.33 9.11 1.16
N GLU A 26 -15.90 9.06 2.37
CA GLU A 26 -17.29 9.45 2.61
C GLU A 26 -17.51 10.93 2.32
N GLY A 27 -18.63 11.24 1.65
CA GLY A 27 -19.03 12.60 1.26
C GLY A 27 -18.58 13.01 -0.15
N PHE A 28 -17.58 12.36 -0.73
CA PHE A 28 -17.15 12.58 -2.12
C PHE A 28 -18.08 11.88 -3.12
N LYS A 29 -18.11 12.34 -4.37
CA LYS A 29 -19.07 11.89 -5.39
C LYS A 29 -18.43 11.35 -6.65
N SER A 30 -17.26 11.83 -7.02
CA SER A 30 -16.51 11.42 -8.21
C SER A 30 -15.13 10.95 -7.78
N ILE A 31 -14.97 9.65 -7.64
CA ILE A 31 -13.80 9.04 -7.01
C ILE A 31 -12.98 8.28 -8.06
N LEU A 32 -11.66 8.41 -7.99
CA LEU A 32 -10.72 7.67 -8.81
C LEU A 32 -9.90 6.74 -7.92
N ASP A 33 -9.94 5.43 -8.21
CA ASP A 33 -9.14 4.40 -7.52
C ASP A 33 -8.02 3.91 -8.46
N LEU A 34 -6.78 4.28 -8.15
CA LEU A 34 -5.59 3.98 -8.94
C LEU A 34 -4.84 2.76 -8.39
N GLY A 35 -4.66 1.74 -9.23
CA GLY A 35 -4.13 0.44 -8.82
C GLY A 35 -5.18 -0.38 -8.07
N ALA A 36 -6.39 -0.42 -8.60
CA ALA A 36 -7.57 -0.97 -7.93
C ALA A 36 -7.52 -2.50 -7.69
N GLY A 37 -6.61 -3.23 -8.32
CA GLY A 37 -6.35 -4.65 -8.08
C GLY A 37 -7.53 -5.56 -8.34
N THR A 38 -8.21 -6.02 -7.31
CA THR A 38 -9.44 -6.83 -7.40
C THR A 38 -10.70 -5.96 -7.57
N GLY A 39 -10.58 -4.65 -7.49
CA GLY A 39 -11.71 -3.72 -7.48
C GLY A 39 -12.57 -3.77 -6.21
N LYS A 40 -12.12 -4.48 -5.15
CA LYS A 40 -12.93 -4.60 -3.93
C LYS A 40 -13.10 -3.26 -3.21
N ILE A 41 -12.01 -2.50 -3.06
CA ILE A 41 -12.06 -1.18 -2.41
C ILE A 41 -12.97 -0.25 -3.20
N SER A 42 -12.85 -0.24 -4.54
CA SER A 42 -13.74 0.54 -5.41
C SER A 42 -15.21 0.20 -5.19
N ARG A 43 -15.56 -1.10 -5.05
CA ARG A 43 -16.93 -1.55 -4.74
C ARG A 43 -17.38 -1.10 -3.36
N ASP A 44 -16.54 -1.31 -2.34
CA ASP A 44 -16.86 -0.92 -0.96
C ASP A 44 -17.12 0.60 -0.85
N ILE A 45 -16.32 1.42 -1.55
CA ILE A 45 -16.51 2.88 -1.64
C ILE A 45 -17.83 3.21 -2.34
N ALA A 46 -18.07 2.63 -3.52
CA ALA A 46 -19.28 2.90 -4.30
C ALA A 46 -20.55 2.54 -3.52
N GLU A 47 -20.58 1.37 -2.88
CA GLU A 47 -21.70 0.89 -2.09
C GLU A 47 -21.95 1.75 -0.84
N LYS A 48 -20.89 2.08 -0.09
CA LYS A 48 -21.03 2.81 1.15
C LYS A 48 -21.30 4.30 0.95
N CYS A 49 -20.58 4.92 0.00
CA CYS A 49 -20.65 6.38 -0.19
C CYS A 49 -21.72 6.78 -1.21
N GLY A 50 -22.27 5.85 -2.01
CA GLY A 50 -23.14 6.16 -3.13
C GLY A 50 -22.45 7.07 -4.16
N ALA A 51 -21.15 6.90 -4.34
CA ALA A 51 -20.29 7.69 -5.21
C ALA A 51 -20.02 6.95 -6.52
N HIS A 52 -19.80 7.70 -7.60
CA HIS A 52 -19.28 7.10 -8.83
C HIS A 52 -17.76 6.89 -8.70
N VAL A 53 -17.29 5.68 -8.98
CA VAL A 53 -15.90 5.29 -8.90
C VAL A 53 -15.37 4.86 -10.25
N ASP A 54 -14.35 5.54 -10.74
CA ASP A 54 -13.53 5.07 -11.85
C ASP A 54 -12.35 4.28 -11.26
N ALA A 55 -12.28 2.98 -11.54
CA ALA A 55 -11.25 2.08 -11.04
C ALA A 55 -10.26 1.75 -12.16
N VAL A 56 -8.97 2.00 -11.94
CA VAL A 56 -7.93 1.81 -12.96
C VAL A 56 -6.89 0.81 -12.48
N ASP A 57 -6.61 -0.21 -13.29
CA ASP A 57 -5.54 -1.18 -13.07
C ASP A 57 -5.06 -1.73 -14.42
N LEU A 58 -3.82 -2.19 -14.51
CA LEU A 58 -3.32 -2.84 -15.72
C LEU A 58 -4.11 -4.12 -16.02
N GLU A 59 -4.41 -4.89 -14.99
CA GLU A 59 -5.12 -6.16 -15.09
C GLU A 59 -5.92 -6.44 -13.81
N PHE A 60 -7.25 -6.38 -13.89
CA PHE A 60 -8.09 -6.73 -12.76
C PHE A 60 -7.99 -8.22 -12.41
N LYS A 61 -7.81 -8.50 -11.13
CA LYS A 61 -7.61 -9.86 -10.61
C LYS A 61 -8.89 -10.67 -10.48
N ASP A 62 -10.05 -10.03 -10.55
CA ASP A 62 -11.39 -10.63 -10.53
C ASP A 62 -12.21 -10.20 -11.76
N ASN A 63 -13.35 -10.85 -11.99
CA ASN A 63 -14.31 -10.45 -13.02
C ASN A 63 -14.99 -9.15 -12.58
N CYS A 64 -14.36 -8.02 -12.86
CA CYS A 64 -14.91 -6.70 -12.62
C CYS A 64 -15.84 -6.34 -13.75
N GLN A 65 -17.08 -5.97 -13.42
CA GLN A 65 -18.10 -5.54 -14.38
C GLN A 65 -18.53 -4.11 -14.06
N ASN A 66 -18.67 -3.30 -15.10
CA ASN A 66 -19.18 -1.95 -14.96
C ASN A 66 -20.63 -1.97 -14.43
N SER A 67 -20.95 -0.97 -13.62
CA SER A 67 -22.29 -0.73 -13.08
C SER A 67 -22.60 0.77 -13.15
N GLU A 68 -23.74 1.17 -12.62
CA GLU A 68 -24.10 2.60 -12.56
C GLU A 68 -23.12 3.41 -11.70
N LEU A 69 -22.52 2.78 -10.69
CA LEU A 69 -21.62 3.45 -9.74
C LEU A 69 -20.13 3.15 -10.00
N ILE A 70 -19.78 2.17 -10.83
CA ILE A 70 -18.37 1.81 -11.03
C ILE A 70 -18.08 1.58 -12.50
N THR A 71 -16.99 2.22 -12.98
CA THR A 71 -16.42 1.94 -14.30
C THR A 71 -15.00 1.41 -14.12
N TYR A 72 -14.70 0.26 -14.72
CA TYR A 72 -13.37 -0.38 -14.67
C TYR A 72 -12.59 -0.13 -15.96
N TYR A 73 -11.35 0.34 -15.83
CA TYR A 73 -10.45 0.64 -16.94
C TYR A 73 -9.21 -0.25 -16.83
N SER A 74 -9.11 -1.28 -17.69
CA SER A 74 -7.92 -2.15 -17.78
C SER A 74 -6.85 -1.48 -18.64
N GLN A 75 -6.06 -0.57 -18.06
CA GLN A 75 -4.99 0.15 -18.74
C GLN A 75 -3.95 0.71 -17.76
N ASP A 76 -2.84 1.17 -18.31
CA ASP A 76 -1.80 1.86 -17.56
C ASP A 76 -2.32 3.16 -16.94
N ILE A 77 -1.94 3.44 -15.67
CA ILE A 77 -2.42 4.60 -14.91
C ILE A 77 -2.04 5.92 -15.61
N ASN A 78 -0.79 6.10 -16.04
CA ASN A 78 -0.37 7.34 -16.69
C ASN A 78 -1.06 7.53 -18.04
N THR A 79 -1.35 6.43 -18.77
CA THR A 79 -2.15 6.46 -19.99
C THR A 79 -3.57 6.92 -19.72
N PHE A 80 -4.22 6.36 -18.68
CA PHE A 80 -5.55 6.79 -18.27
C PHE A 80 -5.58 8.28 -17.90
N LEU A 81 -4.68 8.69 -17.00
CA LEU A 81 -4.62 10.06 -16.50
C LEU A 81 -4.41 11.10 -17.60
N SER A 82 -3.62 10.77 -18.63
CA SER A 82 -3.34 11.67 -19.76
C SER A 82 -4.49 11.78 -20.78
N THR A 83 -5.40 10.80 -20.78
CA THR A 83 -6.48 10.73 -21.80
C THR A 83 -7.88 11.00 -21.25
N THR A 84 -8.09 10.78 -19.96
CA THR A 84 -9.40 11.00 -19.33
C THR A 84 -9.83 12.47 -19.37
N LYS A 85 -11.13 12.69 -19.55
CA LYS A 85 -11.77 14.01 -19.43
C LYS A 85 -12.52 14.16 -18.10
N ASN A 86 -12.63 13.07 -17.34
CA ASN A 86 -13.30 13.07 -16.06
C ASN A 86 -12.48 13.87 -15.04
N LYS A 87 -13.16 14.43 -14.07
CA LYS A 87 -12.58 15.16 -12.94
C LYS A 87 -13.05 14.53 -11.64
N TYR A 88 -12.20 14.55 -10.65
CA TYR A 88 -12.42 13.82 -9.40
C TYR A 88 -12.28 14.72 -8.19
N ASP A 89 -13.16 14.51 -7.22
CA ASP A 89 -13.12 15.17 -5.91
C ASP A 89 -12.42 14.31 -4.84
N CYS A 90 -12.18 13.01 -5.15
CA CYS A 90 -11.35 12.15 -4.32
C CYS A 90 -10.51 11.20 -5.18
N ILE A 91 -9.27 10.97 -4.80
CA ILE A 91 -8.35 10.02 -5.45
C ILE A 91 -7.78 9.08 -4.41
N VAL A 92 -7.89 7.78 -4.67
CA VAL A 92 -7.45 6.72 -3.77
C VAL A 92 -6.26 5.98 -4.38
N LEU A 93 -5.23 5.74 -3.57
CA LEU A 93 -4.07 4.92 -3.91
C LEU A 93 -3.83 3.93 -2.76
N SER A 94 -4.07 2.65 -3.00
CA SER A 94 -3.94 1.63 -1.96
C SER A 94 -2.91 0.58 -2.31
N ALA A 95 -1.76 0.62 -1.65
CA ALA A 95 -0.69 -0.35 -1.80
C ALA A 95 -0.18 -0.47 -3.25
N ILE A 96 0.06 0.68 -3.89
CA ILE A 96 0.53 0.78 -5.27
C ILE A 96 1.87 1.51 -5.40
N LEU A 97 2.16 2.50 -4.54
CA LEU A 97 3.35 3.34 -4.70
C LEU A 97 4.65 2.54 -4.59
N HIS A 98 4.67 1.49 -3.76
CA HIS A 98 5.84 0.61 -3.62
C HIS A 98 6.09 -0.30 -4.84
N GLU A 99 5.19 -0.32 -5.81
CA GLU A 99 5.34 -1.07 -7.07
C GLU A 99 5.81 -0.17 -8.24
N LEU A 100 5.88 1.14 -8.03
CA LEU A 100 6.15 2.13 -9.07
C LEU A 100 7.51 2.81 -8.86
N SER A 101 8.24 3.10 -9.96
CA SER A 101 9.47 3.90 -9.90
C SER A 101 9.21 5.36 -9.56
N ASP A 102 10.22 6.09 -9.12
CA ASP A 102 10.09 7.51 -8.79
C ASP A 102 9.67 8.33 -10.01
N GLU A 103 10.25 8.06 -11.18
CA GLU A 103 9.90 8.75 -12.42
C GLU A 103 8.43 8.54 -12.78
N TYR A 104 7.95 7.30 -12.63
CA TYR A 104 6.55 6.96 -12.89
C TYR A 104 5.60 7.70 -11.93
N ILE A 105 5.95 7.75 -10.64
CA ILE A 105 5.16 8.45 -9.62
C ILE A 105 5.15 9.97 -9.89
N HIS A 106 6.28 10.57 -10.22
CA HIS A 106 6.34 11.99 -10.58
C HIS A 106 5.42 12.32 -11.76
N GLN A 107 5.45 11.51 -12.81
CA GLN A 107 4.55 11.68 -13.96
C GLN A 107 3.09 11.51 -13.56
N MET A 108 2.78 10.46 -12.78
CA MET A 108 1.43 10.17 -12.29
C MET A 108 0.85 11.36 -11.50
N PHE A 109 1.59 11.89 -10.53
CA PHE A 109 1.11 13.01 -9.73
C PHE A 109 1.06 14.33 -10.51
N SER A 110 1.91 14.51 -11.54
CA SER A 110 1.76 15.64 -12.47
C SER A 110 0.42 15.56 -13.21
N ASN A 111 0.08 14.38 -13.72
CA ASN A 111 -1.18 14.16 -14.46
C ASN A 111 -2.41 14.24 -13.53
N ILE A 112 -2.29 13.76 -12.29
CA ILE A 112 -3.35 13.84 -11.28
C ILE A 112 -3.80 15.29 -11.05
N GLN A 113 -2.87 16.24 -11.00
CA GLN A 113 -3.20 17.65 -10.78
C GLN A 113 -4.16 18.22 -11.83
N ASP A 114 -4.08 17.74 -13.06
CA ASP A 114 -4.91 18.20 -14.17
C ASP A 114 -6.35 17.69 -14.09
N ILE A 115 -6.60 16.61 -13.35
CA ILE A 115 -7.91 15.96 -13.25
C ILE A 115 -8.60 16.18 -11.90
N MET A 116 -7.97 16.89 -10.97
CA MET A 116 -8.54 17.21 -9.65
C MET A 116 -9.60 18.31 -9.77
N LEU A 117 -10.73 18.09 -9.11
CA LEU A 117 -11.70 19.15 -8.80
C LEU A 117 -11.17 20.10 -7.71
N PRO A 118 -11.76 21.29 -7.53
CA PRO A 118 -11.57 22.08 -6.33
C PRO A 118 -11.87 21.26 -5.07
N ASN A 119 -11.08 21.48 -4.00
CA ASN A 119 -11.21 20.75 -2.72
C ASN A 119 -11.04 19.21 -2.85
N CYS A 120 -10.27 18.76 -3.82
CA CYS A 120 -9.98 17.34 -3.98
C CYS A 120 -9.20 16.78 -2.79
N ARG A 121 -9.54 15.58 -2.37
CA ARG A 121 -8.78 14.79 -1.39
C ARG A 121 -7.99 13.68 -2.08
N ILE A 122 -6.74 13.50 -1.68
CA ILE A 122 -5.97 12.29 -2.01
C ILE A 122 -5.85 11.43 -0.75
N ILE A 123 -6.18 10.16 -0.88
CA ILE A 123 -6.11 9.16 0.20
C ILE A 123 -5.09 8.10 -0.22
N ILE A 124 -4.01 7.96 0.55
CA ILE A 124 -2.97 6.98 0.26
C ILE A 124 -2.87 6.02 1.43
N ARG A 125 -3.06 4.73 1.18
CA ARG A 125 -2.73 3.67 2.12
C ARG A 125 -1.52 2.93 1.59
N GLU A 126 -0.41 2.99 2.33
CA GLU A 126 0.84 2.38 1.92
C GLU A 126 1.57 1.78 3.13
N PRO A 127 2.31 0.68 2.97
CA PRO A 127 3.26 0.22 3.97
C PRO A 127 4.50 1.14 3.95
N PHE A 128 4.31 2.43 4.32
CA PHE A 128 5.43 3.36 4.46
C PHE A 128 6.42 2.82 5.47
N VAL A 129 7.70 2.83 5.11
CA VAL A 129 8.77 2.46 6.01
C VAL A 129 9.18 3.69 6.83
N ASP A 130 9.39 3.49 8.13
CA ASP A 130 10.21 4.41 8.91
C ASP A 130 11.65 4.26 8.45
N ASP A 131 12.39 5.36 8.35
CA ASP A 131 13.78 5.34 7.88
C ASP A 131 14.71 4.49 8.77
N ILE A 132 14.28 4.17 9.99
CA ILE A 132 15.04 3.41 10.99
C ILE A 132 14.43 2.01 11.21
N LEU A 133 13.10 1.88 11.28
CA LEU A 133 12.42 0.68 11.79
C LEU A 133 11.51 -0.03 10.78
N GLY A 134 11.29 0.53 9.58
CA GLY A 134 10.47 -0.09 8.54
C GLY A 134 8.97 0.10 8.73
N PRO A 135 8.14 -0.68 7.98
CA PRO A 135 6.69 -0.48 7.88
C PRO A 135 5.92 -0.83 9.16
N VAL A 136 6.61 -1.36 10.16
CA VAL A 136 6.02 -1.87 11.40
C VAL A 136 6.90 -1.45 12.55
N LEU A 137 6.32 -0.84 13.56
CA LEU A 137 7.04 -0.44 14.75
C LEU A 137 6.64 -1.35 15.93
N PRO A 138 7.51 -2.28 16.37
CA PRO A 138 7.28 -3.02 17.60
C PRO A 138 7.48 -2.11 18.83
N LYS A 139 6.65 -2.32 19.84
CA LYS A 139 6.77 -1.66 21.17
C LYS A 139 8.09 -2.03 21.84
N ASP A 140 8.54 -3.26 21.63
CA ASP A 140 9.83 -3.80 22.09
C ASP A 140 10.47 -4.55 20.92
N LEU A 141 11.39 -3.87 20.23
CA LEU A 141 12.06 -4.40 19.05
C LEU A 141 12.95 -5.59 19.41
N SER A 142 13.66 -5.53 20.54
CA SER A 142 14.57 -6.61 20.96
C SER A 142 13.79 -7.89 21.24
N ARG A 143 12.68 -7.78 21.95
CA ARG A 143 11.80 -8.91 22.24
C ARG A 143 11.14 -9.45 20.96
N PHE A 144 10.71 -8.58 20.05
CA PHE A 144 10.17 -8.99 18.75
C PHE A 144 11.19 -9.82 17.96
N ILE A 145 12.44 -9.32 17.83
CA ILE A 145 13.50 -10.02 17.11
C ILE A 145 13.80 -11.38 17.75
N GLU A 146 13.85 -11.46 19.07
CA GLU A 146 14.04 -12.72 19.79
C GLU A 146 12.95 -13.74 19.45
N LEU A 147 11.68 -13.33 19.49
CA LEU A 147 10.54 -14.18 19.15
C LEU A 147 10.62 -14.66 17.69
N VAL A 148 10.97 -13.78 16.75
CA VAL A 148 11.13 -14.14 15.33
C VAL A 148 12.25 -15.16 15.15
N LYS A 149 13.43 -14.91 15.71
CA LYS A 149 14.59 -15.81 15.59
C LYS A 149 14.33 -17.20 16.17
N ASN A 150 13.62 -17.28 17.29
CA ASN A 150 13.35 -18.54 17.97
C ASN A 150 12.27 -19.38 17.29
N ASN A 151 11.42 -18.79 16.46
CA ASN A 151 10.25 -19.47 15.91
C ASN A 151 10.27 -19.62 14.39
N LEU A 152 11.05 -18.86 13.66
CA LEU A 152 11.16 -18.98 12.21
C LEU A 152 12.38 -19.80 11.76
N PRO A 153 12.28 -20.59 10.69
CA PRO A 153 13.36 -21.43 10.21
C PRO A 153 14.57 -20.58 9.76
N ALA A 154 15.74 -20.85 10.34
CA ALA A 154 16.99 -20.14 10.00
C ALA A 154 17.33 -20.18 8.50
N GLY A 155 17.06 -21.33 7.83
CA GLY A 155 17.27 -21.46 6.39
C GLY A 155 16.45 -20.46 5.57
N LYS A 156 15.21 -20.19 5.94
CA LYS A 156 14.35 -19.18 5.30
C LYS A 156 14.86 -17.76 5.53
N ALA A 157 15.41 -17.46 6.69
CA ALA A 157 16.01 -16.17 6.98
C ALA A 157 17.28 -15.92 6.13
N ILE A 158 18.10 -16.96 5.95
CA ILE A 158 19.30 -16.89 5.09
C ILE A 158 18.88 -16.66 3.62
N GLU A 159 17.88 -17.40 3.13
CA GLU A 159 17.36 -17.24 1.77
C GLU A 159 16.80 -15.83 1.55
N PHE A 160 16.05 -15.29 2.52
CA PHE A 160 15.55 -13.93 2.48
C PHE A 160 16.67 -12.89 2.45
N ALA A 161 17.74 -13.08 3.24
CA ALA A 161 18.89 -12.20 3.23
C ALA A 161 19.58 -12.14 1.87
N GLN A 162 19.65 -13.28 1.17
CA GLN A 162 20.28 -13.39 -0.15
C GLN A 162 19.42 -12.82 -1.28
N THR A 163 18.13 -12.58 -1.05
CA THR A 163 17.24 -11.95 -2.03
C THR A 163 17.61 -10.47 -2.18
N PRO A 164 17.87 -9.97 -3.40
CA PRO A 164 18.19 -8.55 -3.62
C PRO A 164 17.13 -7.63 -3.02
N LYS A 165 17.57 -6.64 -2.27
CA LYS A 165 16.68 -5.62 -1.68
C LYS A 165 16.70 -4.36 -2.51
N LEU A 166 15.53 -3.75 -2.68
CA LEU A 166 15.35 -2.57 -3.51
C LEU A 166 16.21 -1.38 -3.13
N ASN A 167 16.30 -1.11 -1.84
CA ASN A 167 17.01 0.07 -1.36
C ASN A 167 18.54 -0.06 -1.47
N SER A 168 19.07 -1.27 -1.55
CA SER A 168 20.51 -1.50 -1.66
C SER A 168 20.94 -2.18 -2.95
N GLY A 169 20.01 -2.86 -3.64
CA GLY A 169 20.28 -3.69 -4.82
C GLY A 169 21.25 -4.85 -4.55
N LYS A 170 21.59 -5.11 -3.29
CA LYS A 170 22.59 -6.11 -2.88
C LYS A 170 22.00 -7.11 -1.90
N PRO A 171 22.39 -8.39 -1.99
CA PRO A 171 22.10 -9.36 -0.95
C PRO A 171 22.70 -8.92 0.38
N LEU A 172 21.99 -9.18 1.47
CA LEU A 172 22.45 -8.95 2.83
C LEU A 172 22.97 -10.27 3.43
N ASN A 173 23.91 -10.18 4.39
CA ASN A 173 24.20 -11.30 5.25
C ASN A 173 23.22 -11.30 6.41
N ILE A 174 22.71 -12.47 6.81
CA ILE A 174 21.78 -12.58 7.94
C ILE A 174 22.36 -12.03 9.26
N ASN A 175 23.68 -12.08 9.40
CA ASN A 175 24.36 -11.53 10.57
C ASN A 175 24.36 -10.00 10.60
N ASP A 176 24.11 -9.37 9.45
CA ASP A 176 24.03 -7.92 9.29
C ASP A 176 22.58 -7.41 9.39
N PHE A 177 21.60 -8.31 9.62
CA PHE A 177 20.20 -7.93 9.77
C PHE A 177 20.03 -6.98 10.95
N VAL A 178 19.54 -5.79 10.65
CA VAL A 178 19.04 -4.82 11.64
C VAL A 178 17.52 -5.03 11.86
N GLY A 179 16.96 -4.25 12.78
CA GLY A 179 15.56 -4.44 13.20
C GLY A 179 14.55 -4.49 12.06
N ILE A 180 14.71 -3.59 11.07
CA ILE A 180 13.85 -3.54 9.90
C ILE A 180 13.89 -4.82 9.05
N ASP A 181 15.06 -5.42 8.90
CA ASP A 181 15.19 -6.62 8.07
C ASP A 181 14.46 -7.80 8.69
N TRP A 182 14.52 -7.93 10.02
CA TRP A 182 13.77 -8.93 10.77
C TRP A 182 12.26 -8.71 10.67
N ILE A 183 11.81 -7.46 10.70
CA ILE A 183 10.41 -7.10 10.56
C ILE A 183 9.91 -7.46 9.16
N ASN A 184 10.64 -7.05 8.12
CA ASN A 184 10.30 -7.36 6.73
C ASN A 184 10.27 -8.87 6.48
N PHE A 185 11.26 -9.61 7.00
CA PHE A 185 11.29 -11.05 6.92
C PHE A 185 10.07 -11.69 7.58
N CYS A 186 9.72 -11.26 8.79
CA CYS A 186 8.57 -11.77 9.51
C CYS A 186 7.26 -11.56 8.71
N PHE A 187 7.06 -10.35 8.17
CA PHE A 187 5.86 -10.05 7.38
C PHE A 187 5.81 -10.84 6.08
N THR A 188 6.92 -10.93 5.35
CA THR A 188 7.00 -11.71 4.11
C THR A 188 6.63 -13.18 4.35
N ILE A 189 7.17 -13.79 5.39
CA ILE A 189 6.87 -15.17 5.75
C ILE A 189 5.42 -15.33 6.23
N SER A 190 4.89 -14.38 6.98
CA SER A 190 3.52 -14.46 7.50
C SER A 190 2.45 -14.41 6.42
N TYR A 191 2.75 -13.80 5.28
CA TYR A 191 1.87 -13.84 4.10
C TYR A 191 1.90 -15.19 3.36
N GLY A 192 2.90 -16.05 3.63
CA GLY A 192 3.02 -17.38 3.07
C GLY A 192 3.80 -17.45 1.77
N GLU A 193 3.81 -18.63 1.16
CA GLU A 193 4.67 -18.97 0.02
C GLU A 193 4.49 -18.04 -1.20
N ALA A 194 3.25 -17.62 -1.48
CA ALA A 194 2.98 -16.70 -2.60
C ALA A 194 3.67 -15.35 -2.43
N SER A 195 3.70 -14.80 -1.21
CA SER A 195 4.42 -13.55 -0.93
C SER A 195 5.93 -13.74 -1.03
N TRP A 196 6.43 -14.87 -0.52
CA TRP A 196 7.83 -15.23 -0.61
C TRP A 196 8.33 -15.32 -2.06
N GLU A 197 7.59 -16.01 -2.93
CA GLU A 197 7.91 -16.11 -4.34
C GLU A 197 7.83 -14.77 -5.07
N ARG A 198 6.91 -13.91 -4.65
CA ARG A 198 6.79 -12.56 -5.17
C ARG A 198 8.01 -11.71 -4.81
N GLU A 199 8.43 -11.71 -3.55
CA GLU A 199 9.61 -10.97 -3.08
C GLU A 199 10.92 -11.36 -3.81
N LYS A 200 11.02 -12.61 -4.29
CA LYS A 200 12.15 -13.07 -5.09
C LYS A 200 12.16 -12.51 -6.52
N LYS A 201 10.99 -12.22 -7.07
CA LYS A 201 10.83 -11.91 -8.50
C LYS A 201 10.58 -10.44 -8.77
N GLU A 202 9.98 -9.73 -7.83
CA GLU A 202 9.52 -8.37 -8.03
C GLU A 202 10.41 -7.37 -7.29
N LEU A 203 10.87 -6.37 -8.04
CA LEU A 203 11.49 -5.19 -7.44
C LEU A 203 10.38 -4.34 -6.81
N ARG A 204 10.57 -4.00 -5.55
CA ARG A 204 9.68 -3.10 -4.81
C ARG A 204 10.42 -1.87 -4.33
N TYR A 205 9.76 -0.74 -4.45
CA TYR A 205 10.28 0.55 -4.01
C TYR A 205 9.72 0.86 -2.62
N ALA A 206 10.48 0.56 -1.56
CA ALA A 206 10.09 1.00 -0.22
C ALA A 206 10.08 2.54 -0.17
N ARG A 207 8.99 3.11 0.35
CA ARG A 207 8.83 4.55 0.51
C ARG A 207 8.86 4.91 1.98
N SER A 208 9.72 5.87 2.37
CA SER A 208 9.72 6.36 3.73
C SER A 208 8.63 7.41 3.95
N LEU A 209 8.29 7.65 5.22
CA LEU A 209 7.42 8.76 5.59
C LEU A 209 8.04 10.12 5.24
N ASN A 210 9.37 10.23 5.34
CA ASN A 210 10.09 11.44 4.93
C ASN A 210 10.01 11.65 3.43
N TRP A 211 10.22 10.61 2.62
CA TRP A 211 9.99 10.67 1.19
C TRP A 211 8.58 11.18 0.86
N CYS A 212 7.57 10.66 1.53
CA CYS A 212 6.18 11.06 1.32
C CYS A 212 5.99 12.56 1.62
N LYS A 213 6.48 13.04 2.76
CA LYS A 213 6.39 14.46 3.14
C LYS A 213 7.12 15.36 2.15
N GLU A 214 8.34 15.01 1.76
CA GLU A 214 9.13 15.75 0.80
C GLU A 214 8.45 15.77 -0.57
N PHE A 215 8.00 14.62 -1.05
CA PHE A 215 7.33 14.50 -2.34
C PHE A 215 6.12 15.42 -2.45
N PHE A 216 5.25 15.46 -1.45
CA PHE A 216 4.06 16.29 -1.49
C PHE A 216 4.34 17.77 -1.23
N ASN A 217 5.41 18.12 -0.51
CA ASN A 217 5.84 19.51 -0.36
C ASN A 217 6.27 20.17 -1.69
N PHE A 218 6.66 19.39 -2.68
CA PHE A 218 6.98 19.89 -4.04
C PHE A 218 5.76 20.01 -4.96
N SER A 219 4.56 19.70 -4.46
CA SER A 219 3.33 19.87 -5.24
C SER A 219 3.16 21.33 -5.67
N LYS A 220 2.89 21.55 -6.96
CA LYS A 220 2.60 22.89 -7.49
C LYS A 220 1.29 23.46 -6.97
N ARG A 221 0.42 22.62 -6.42
CA ARG A 221 -0.89 22.99 -5.90
C ARG A 221 -0.83 23.02 -4.37
N PRO A 222 -1.20 24.13 -3.73
CA PRO A 222 -1.21 24.20 -2.27
C PRO A 222 -2.22 23.22 -1.70
N PHE A 223 -1.86 22.52 -0.63
CA PHE A 223 -2.78 21.70 0.15
C PHE A 223 -3.13 22.40 1.47
N THR A 224 -4.35 22.20 1.92
CA THR A 224 -4.89 22.77 3.16
C THR A 224 -4.77 21.82 4.35
N GLY A 225 -4.60 20.54 4.08
CA GLY A 225 -4.45 19.52 5.11
C GLY A 225 -3.49 18.43 4.69
N PHE A 226 -2.65 17.99 5.64
CA PHE A 226 -1.78 16.83 5.49
C PHE A 226 -1.79 16.04 6.80
N GLN A 227 -2.33 14.82 6.76
CA GLN A 227 -2.44 13.98 7.94
C GLN A 227 -1.78 12.62 7.67
N ILE A 228 -1.08 12.08 8.66
CA ILE A 228 -0.54 10.73 8.65
C ILE A 228 -1.13 9.99 9.85
N LEU A 229 -1.83 8.89 9.58
CA LEU A 229 -2.53 8.09 10.57
C LEU A 229 -1.98 6.66 10.57
N PRO A 230 -1.47 6.15 11.70
CA PRO A 230 -1.07 4.77 11.82
C PRO A 230 -2.28 3.85 11.79
N ILE A 231 -2.15 2.71 11.10
CA ILE A 231 -3.19 1.71 10.98
C ILE A 231 -2.66 0.38 11.50
N LEU A 232 -3.44 -0.30 12.35
CA LEU A 232 -3.16 -1.65 12.82
C LEU A 232 -4.20 -2.62 12.26
N ASP A 233 -3.79 -3.41 11.25
CA ASP A 233 -4.62 -4.51 10.75
C ASP A 233 -4.49 -5.74 11.65
N LYS A 234 -5.54 -6.04 12.40
CA LYS A 234 -5.60 -7.18 13.31
C LYS A 234 -5.62 -8.54 12.60
N THR A 235 -5.90 -8.57 11.30
CA THR A 235 -5.88 -9.82 10.51
C THR A 235 -4.48 -10.41 10.43
N TYR A 236 -3.43 -9.60 10.58
CA TYR A 236 -2.03 -10.05 10.65
C TYR A 236 -1.75 -11.00 11.80
N LYS A 237 -2.48 -10.90 12.92
CA LYS A 237 -2.32 -11.84 14.05
C LYS A 237 -2.53 -13.30 13.60
N LYS A 238 -3.53 -13.53 12.77
CA LYS A 238 -3.79 -14.87 12.20
C LYS A 238 -2.67 -15.31 11.26
N HIS A 239 -2.12 -14.38 10.47
CA HIS A 239 -1.01 -14.67 9.57
C HIS A 239 0.27 -15.03 10.36
N PHE A 240 0.56 -14.34 11.46
CA PHE A 240 1.68 -14.65 12.33
C PHE A 240 1.57 -16.07 12.91
N ILE A 241 0.39 -16.42 13.44
CA ILE A 241 0.13 -17.76 13.97
C ILE A 241 0.30 -18.84 12.87
N ASN A 242 -0.18 -18.59 11.67
CA ASN A 242 -0.04 -19.52 10.54
C ASN A 242 1.43 -19.68 10.10
N ALA A 243 2.27 -18.70 10.34
CA ALA A 243 3.72 -18.73 10.08
C ALA A 243 4.52 -19.33 11.25
N ASN A 244 3.87 -19.94 12.24
CA ASN A 244 4.46 -20.47 13.49
C ASN A 244 5.08 -19.39 14.39
N LEU A 245 4.68 -18.13 14.25
CA LEU A 245 5.04 -17.09 15.20
C LEU A 245 4.06 -17.10 16.39
N PRO A 246 4.54 -16.86 17.61
CA PRO A 246 3.66 -16.75 18.77
C PRO A 246 2.78 -15.49 18.65
N ALA A 247 1.55 -15.56 19.16
CA ALA A 247 0.63 -14.42 19.17
C ALA A 247 1.24 -13.18 19.85
N GLU A 248 2.11 -13.39 20.85
CA GLU A 248 2.86 -12.34 21.54
C GLU A 248 3.70 -11.48 20.57
N ALA A 249 4.26 -12.05 19.49
CA ALA A 249 4.99 -11.29 18.49
C ALA A 249 4.09 -10.25 17.82
N PHE A 250 2.85 -10.59 17.51
CA PHE A 250 1.89 -9.63 16.96
C PHE A 250 1.48 -8.58 18.01
N ASP A 251 1.31 -8.94 19.26
CA ASP A 251 0.89 -8.02 20.32
C ASP A 251 1.94 -6.93 20.62
N LEU A 252 3.18 -7.12 20.14
CA LEU A 252 4.23 -6.10 20.16
C LEU A 252 4.09 -5.07 19.02
N ILE A 253 3.35 -5.38 17.95
CA ILE A 253 3.21 -4.49 16.80
C ILE A 253 2.31 -3.29 17.16
N GLN A 254 2.72 -2.08 16.78
CA GLN A 254 1.95 -0.86 17.00
C GLN A 254 1.10 -0.46 15.79
N TYR A 255 1.62 -0.70 14.58
CA TYR A 255 0.91 -0.46 13.33
C TYR A 255 1.46 -1.34 12.20
N THR A 256 0.64 -1.57 11.19
CA THR A 256 0.96 -2.41 10.01
C THR A 256 1.03 -1.61 8.71
N GLY A 257 0.64 -0.36 8.75
CA GLY A 257 0.66 0.55 7.61
C GLY A 257 0.30 1.96 8.03
N MET A 258 0.36 2.88 7.05
CA MET A 258 0.02 4.28 7.24
C MET A 258 -1.03 4.71 6.24
N LEU A 259 -1.94 5.54 6.70
CA LEU A 259 -2.88 6.29 5.88
C LEU A 259 -2.40 7.74 5.79
N VAL A 260 -2.23 8.23 4.59
CA VAL A 260 -1.90 9.64 4.32
C VAL A 260 -3.10 10.29 3.67
N ILE A 261 -3.59 11.36 4.26
CA ILE A 261 -4.71 12.16 3.76
C ILE A 261 -4.18 13.53 3.37
N ILE A 262 -4.45 13.94 2.14
CA ILE A 262 -4.02 15.23 1.59
C ILE A 262 -5.24 15.95 1.05
N ASP A 263 -5.59 17.07 1.66
CA ASP A 263 -6.69 17.93 1.23
C ASP A 263 -6.13 19.12 0.44
N TYR A 264 -6.62 19.32 -0.75
CA TYR A 264 -6.22 20.44 -1.60
C TYR A 264 -7.25 21.56 -1.55
N SER A 265 -6.77 22.81 -1.53
CA SER A 265 -7.63 23.98 -1.59
C SER A 265 -8.22 24.21 -2.98
N GLU A 266 -9.25 25.04 -3.05
CA GLU A 266 -9.66 25.67 -4.31
C GLU A 266 -8.47 26.43 -4.91
N ILE A 267 -8.32 26.35 -6.22
CA ILE A 267 -7.41 27.24 -6.91
C ILE A 267 -8.13 28.58 -7.00
N GLU A 268 -7.69 29.59 -6.27
CA GLU A 268 -8.05 30.95 -6.56
C GLU A 268 -7.62 31.26 -8.01
N LYS A 269 -8.62 31.55 -8.85
CA LYS A 269 -8.40 31.88 -10.27
C LYS A 269 -7.90 33.32 -10.41
#